data_84155d8a7f8d44754ffa641a03900a4e
#
_entry.id   84155d8a7f8d44754ffa641a03900a4e
#
_cell.length_a   1.000
_cell.length_b   1.000
_cell.length_c   1.000
_cell.angle_alpha   90.00
_cell.angle_beta   90.00
_cell.angle_gamma   90.00
#
_symmetry.space_group_name_H-M   'P 1'
#
loop_
_entity.id
_entity.type
_entity.pdbx_description
1 polymer ?
#
loop_
_entity_poly.entity_id
_entity_poly.type
_entity_poly.pdbx_seq_one_letter_code
_entity_poly.pdbx_strand_id
1 'polypeptide(L)'
;MDYTKYVLKSQEELEGMLAGKDNLFVVACNKCFKEFETTQEPDCGCFTAIAEAQGKHITGSVKVDFLCNKVQTEKTLAGLVPEGTENVVVVSCGLGVQTVADLAAVPTFTATNSLNYVGHHGMALTKKTCGACAQCYLNATGGICPIVDCSKSLVNGQCGGAKNGKCEIDPKKDCAWEKIYQRLEKQGRTKEFLHQ
;
A
#
# COMPACT_ATOMS: atom_id res chain seq x y z
N MET A 1 -13.68 -14.22 16.98
CA MET A 1 -13.98 -12.99 16.23
C MET A 1 -12.99 -12.88 15.08
N ASP A 2 -13.47 -12.64 13.87
CA ASP A 2 -12.58 -12.40 12.75
C ASP A 2 -12.14 -10.93 12.76
N TYR A 3 -10.85 -10.68 12.57
CA TYR A 3 -10.26 -9.35 12.50
C TYR A 3 -9.33 -9.24 11.29
N THR A 4 -9.01 -8.02 10.92
CA THR A 4 -8.11 -7.78 9.79
C THR A 4 -6.75 -8.43 10.05
N LYS A 5 -6.33 -9.31 9.16
CA LYS A 5 -5.03 -9.98 9.20
C LYS A 5 -4.19 -9.61 8.00
N TYR A 6 -2.91 -9.38 8.26
CA TYR A 6 -1.89 -9.27 7.22
C TYR A 6 -0.60 -9.96 7.68
N VAL A 7 0.19 -10.41 6.75
CA VAL A 7 1.48 -11.04 7.00
C VAL A 7 2.55 -10.32 6.21
N LEU A 8 3.80 -10.41 6.65
CA LEU A 8 4.92 -9.96 5.83
C LEU A 8 4.93 -10.74 4.52
N LYS A 9 5.33 -10.07 3.48
CA LYS A 9 5.66 -10.70 2.20
C LYS A 9 6.80 -11.70 2.39
N SER A 10 6.94 -12.63 1.45
CA SER A 10 8.08 -13.55 1.46
C SER A 10 9.40 -12.78 1.40
N GLN A 11 10.48 -13.41 1.82
CA GLN A 11 11.81 -12.81 1.75
C GLN A 11 12.14 -12.39 0.30
N GLU A 12 11.86 -13.24 -0.66
CA GLU A 12 12.07 -12.97 -2.09
C GLU A 12 11.26 -11.75 -2.58
N GLU A 13 9.99 -11.63 -2.18
CA GLU A 13 9.17 -10.45 -2.49
C GLU A 13 9.72 -9.17 -1.86
N LEU A 14 10.21 -9.25 -0.60
CA LEU A 14 10.81 -8.10 0.09
C LEU A 14 12.13 -7.69 -0.54
N GLU A 15 12.99 -8.65 -0.89
CA GLU A 15 14.26 -8.39 -1.57
C GLU A 15 14.02 -7.73 -2.94
N GLY A 16 13.10 -8.27 -3.74
CA GLY A 16 12.70 -7.68 -5.01
C GLY A 16 12.11 -6.28 -4.86
N MET A 17 11.27 -6.07 -3.84
CA MET A 17 10.70 -4.76 -3.54
C MET A 17 11.78 -3.74 -3.16
N LEU A 18 12.78 -4.14 -2.39
CA LEU A 18 13.86 -3.27 -1.89
C LEU A 18 14.98 -3.04 -2.92
N ALA A 19 15.02 -3.82 -3.99
CA ALA A 19 16.05 -3.69 -5.02
C ALA A 19 16.08 -2.27 -5.61
N GLY A 20 17.26 -1.64 -5.62
CA GLY A 20 17.46 -0.29 -6.14
C GLY A 20 16.78 0.84 -5.35
N LYS A 21 16.29 0.55 -4.14
CA LYS A 21 15.67 1.55 -3.26
C LYS A 21 16.50 1.72 -1.99
N ASP A 22 16.58 2.96 -1.53
CA ASP A 22 17.25 3.33 -0.28
C ASP A 22 16.49 4.47 0.40
N ASN A 23 17.00 5.01 1.51
CA ASN A 23 16.40 6.13 2.24
C ASN A 23 14.90 5.90 2.53
N LEU A 24 14.62 4.82 3.26
CA LEU A 24 13.26 4.34 3.52
C LEU A 24 12.69 4.96 4.79
N PHE A 25 11.47 5.46 4.74
CA PHE A 25 10.68 5.79 5.93
C PHE A 25 9.62 4.72 6.16
N VAL A 26 9.54 4.16 7.37
CA VAL A 26 8.67 3.03 7.69
C VAL A 26 7.44 3.48 8.46
N VAL A 27 6.25 3.15 7.95
CA VAL A 27 4.97 3.45 8.60
C VAL A 27 4.23 2.16 8.92
N ALA A 28 3.95 1.89 10.18
CA ALA A 28 3.16 0.72 10.57
C ALA A 28 1.82 1.10 11.18
N CYS A 29 0.81 0.28 10.92
CA CYS A 29 -0.49 0.39 11.56
C CYS A 29 -0.45 -0.23 12.96
N ASN A 30 -0.94 0.50 13.96
CA ASN A 30 -0.88 0.08 15.37
C ASN A 30 -2.22 -0.45 15.91
N LYS A 31 -3.30 -0.41 15.14
CA LYS A 31 -4.64 -0.88 15.56
C LYS A 31 -5.29 -1.81 14.55
N CYS A 32 -6.35 -2.43 14.96
CA CYS A 32 -7.03 -3.64 14.53
C CYS A 32 -6.41 -4.93 15.10
N PHE A 33 -5.23 -4.87 15.71
CA PHE A 33 -4.51 -6.04 16.23
C PHE A 33 -4.29 -5.99 17.73
N LYS A 34 -4.14 -4.81 18.34
CA LYS A 34 -3.82 -4.66 19.76
C LYS A 34 -4.83 -5.27 20.73
N GLU A 35 -6.08 -5.40 20.31
CA GLU A 35 -7.13 -5.96 21.16
C GLU A 35 -7.20 -7.49 21.10
N PHE A 36 -6.43 -8.10 20.23
CA PHE A 36 -6.44 -9.53 19.96
C PHE A 36 -5.00 -10.03 19.93
N GLU A 37 -4.38 -10.13 21.08
CA GLU A 37 -2.98 -10.58 21.22
C GLU A 37 -2.71 -11.83 20.40
N THR A 38 -2.07 -11.67 19.27
CA THR A 38 -1.38 -12.73 18.58
C THR A 38 0.09 -12.38 18.52
N THR A 39 0.91 -13.27 18.97
CA THR A 39 2.30 -13.08 19.36
C THR A 39 3.30 -12.83 18.24
N GLN A 40 2.89 -12.61 16.98
CA GLN A 40 3.81 -12.44 15.85
C GLN A 40 3.21 -11.57 14.73
N GLU A 41 2.81 -10.36 15.05
CA GLU A 41 2.32 -9.45 14.02
C GLU A 41 3.47 -8.60 13.47
N PRO A 42 3.55 -8.44 12.13
CA PRO A 42 4.57 -7.59 11.54
C PRO A 42 4.39 -6.15 12.00
N ASP A 43 5.44 -5.55 12.47
CA ASP A 43 5.50 -4.15 12.87
C ASP A 43 6.66 -3.43 12.19
N CYS A 44 6.89 -2.16 12.55
CA CYS A 44 8.05 -1.42 12.05
C CYS A 44 9.35 -2.16 12.33
N GLY A 45 9.54 -2.67 13.56
CA GLY A 45 10.79 -3.30 13.97
C GLY A 45 11.11 -4.57 13.18
N CYS A 46 10.10 -5.39 12.89
CA CYS A 46 10.29 -6.59 12.05
C CYS A 46 10.77 -6.22 10.65
N PHE A 47 10.17 -5.21 10.03
CA PHE A 47 10.55 -4.80 8.68
C PHE A 47 11.90 -4.06 8.67
N THR A 48 12.13 -3.14 9.63
CA THR A 48 13.42 -2.41 9.71
C THR A 48 14.60 -3.35 9.84
N ALA A 49 14.51 -4.37 10.70
CA ALA A 49 15.56 -5.36 10.83
C ALA A 49 15.89 -6.09 9.51
N ILE A 50 14.87 -6.42 8.72
CA ILE A 50 15.04 -7.05 7.40
C ILE A 50 15.70 -6.07 6.43
N ALA A 51 15.26 -4.82 6.39
CA ALA A 51 15.78 -3.80 5.48
C ALA A 51 17.24 -3.44 5.82
N GLU A 52 17.56 -3.26 7.08
CA GLU A 52 18.92 -2.99 7.55
C GLU A 52 19.88 -4.15 7.26
N ALA A 53 19.41 -5.41 7.43
CA ALA A 53 20.19 -6.59 7.06
C ALA A 53 20.52 -6.64 5.55
N GLN A 54 19.72 -5.97 4.71
CA GLN A 54 19.97 -5.78 3.28
C GLN A 54 20.74 -4.49 2.97
N GLY A 55 21.29 -3.82 3.97
CA GLY A 55 22.09 -2.60 3.83
C GLY A 55 21.26 -1.36 3.46
N LYS A 56 19.95 -1.35 3.72
CA LYS A 56 19.08 -0.20 3.44
C LYS A 56 19.15 0.82 4.57
N HIS A 57 19.16 2.10 4.20
CA HIS A 57 19.12 3.19 5.15
C HIS A 57 17.68 3.51 5.56
N ILE A 58 17.39 3.44 6.86
CA ILE A 58 16.07 3.80 7.41
C ILE A 58 16.14 5.24 7.93
N THR A 59 15.42 6.14 7.27
CA THR A 59 15.36 7.57 7.63
C THR A 59 14.52 7.81 8.88
N GLY A 60 13.68 6.86 9.24
CA GLY A 60 12.86 6.88 10.45
C GLY A 60 11.69 5.91 10.37
N SER A 61 10.98 5.76 11.48
CA SER A 61 9.80 4.91 11.54
C SER A 61 8.72 5.49 12.46
N VAL A 62 7.45 5.20 12.16
CA VAL A 62 6.32 5.61 12.98
C VAL A 62 5.24 4.54 13.01
N LYS A 63 4.61 4.36 14.18
CA LYS A 63 3.38 3.57 14.33
C LYS A 63 2.19 4.52 14.44
N VAL A 64 1.20 4.33 13.59
CA VAL A 64 -0.01 5.17 13.51
C VAL A 64 -1.25 4.33 13.75
N ASP A 65 -2.11 4.80 14.62
CA ASP A 65 -3.40 4.18 14.87
C ASP A 65 -4.33 4.36 13.67
N PHE A 66 -4.96 3.27 13.21
CA PHE A 66 -5.94 3.31 12.12
C PHE A 66 -5.44 4.03 10.86
N LEU A 67 -4.35 3.58 10.27
CA LEU A 67 -3.81 4.13 9.01
C LEU A 67 -4.86 4.27 7.89
N CYS A 68 -5.93 3.52 7.94
CA CYS A 68 -7.06 3.63 7.03
C CYS A 68 -7.92 4.89 7.26
N ASN A 69 -7.76 5.60 8.38
CA ASN A 69 -8.41 6.88 8.60
C ASN A 69 -7.57 8.01 7.98
N LYS A 70 -7.99 8.46 6.78
CA LYS A 70 -7.24 9.43 5.98
C LYS A 70 -6.93 10.73 6.75
N VAL A 71 -7.93 11.30 7.44
CA VAL A 71 -7.78 12.58 8.15
C VAL A 71 -6.78 12.46 9.31
N GLN A 72 -6.85 11.37 10.07
CA GLN A 72 -5.92 11.12 11.16
C GLN A 72 -4.52 10.84 10.65
N THR A 73 -4.40 10.02 9.62
CA THR A 73 -3.11 9.65 9.01
C THR A 73 -2.43 10.89 8.42
N GLU A 74 -3.17 11.73 7.71
CA GLU A 74 -2.65 12.98 7.16
C GLU A 74 -2.08 13.89 8.26
N LYS A 75 -2.84 14.10 9.33
CA LYS A 75 -2.39 14.92 10.48
C LYS A 75 -1.17 14.33 11.17
N THR A 76 -1.12 13.00 11.30
CA THR A 76 -0.02 12.33 12.00
C THR A 76 1.25 12.30 11.15
N LEU A 77 1.14 12.11 9.84
CA LEU A 77 2.31 12.06 8.94
C LEU A 77 2.82 13.45 8.55
N ALA A 78 2.02 14.49 8.74
CA ALA A 78 2.43 15.86 8.43
C ALA A 78 3.71 16.25 9.20
N GLY A 79 4.79 16.49 8.47
CA GLY A 79 6.09 16.89 9.04
C GLY A 79 6.90 15.77 9.70
N LEU A 80 6.41 14.51 9.70
CA LEU A 80 7.16 13.37 10.25
C LEU A 80 8.09 12.69 9.24
N VAL A 81 7.78 12.76 7.97
CA VAL A 81 8.63 12.15 6.92
C VAL A 81 9.87 13.05 6.74
N PRO A 82 11.08 12.55 7.06
CA PRO A 82 12.29 13.37 6.99
C PRO A 82 12.61 13.79 5.55
N GLU A 83 13.28 14.94 5.41
CA GLU A 83 13.90 15.31 4.14
C GLU A 83 14.92 14.25 3.71
N GLY A 84 15.01 13.99 2.41
CA GLY A 84 15.87 12.94 1.87
C GLY A 84 15.27 11.54 1.87
N THR A 85 14.04 11.36 2.41
CA THR A 85 13.30 10.12 2.23
C THR A 85 12.90 9.95 0.75
N GLU A 86 13.30 8.84 0.17
CA GLU A 86 13.00 8.54 -1.24
C GLU A 86 11.78 7.64 -1.39
N ASN A 87 11.53 6.79 -0.40
CA ASN A 87 10.44 5.82 -0.44
C ASN A 87 9.80 5.66 0.94
N VAL A 88 8.49 5.48 0.96
CA VAL A 88 7.74 5.09 2.17
C VAL A 88 7.39 3.61 2.08
N VAL A 89 7.72 2.86 3.13
CA VAL A 89 7.31 1.45 3.24
C VAL A 89 6.26 1.31 4.34
N VAL A 90 5.14 0.68 4.00
CA VAL A 90 3.99 0.54 4.90
C VAL A 90 3.82 -0.90 5.34
N VAL A 91 3.76 -1.08 6.66
CA VAL A 91 3.44 -2.35 7.32
C VAL A 91 1.99 -2.27 7.82
N SER A 92 1.05 -2.66 6.98
CA SER A 92 -0.39 -2.55 7.24
C SER A 92 -1.21 -3.40 6.27
N CYS A 93 -2.51 -3.52 6.54
CA CYS A 93 -3.43 -4.02 5.52
C CYS A 93 -3.52 -3.05 4.34
N GLY A 94 -4.02 -3.55 3.20
CA GLY A 94 -4.10 -2.76 1.96
C GLY A 94 -4.91 -1.46 2.04
N LEU A 95 -5.79 -1.29 3.04
CA LEU A 95 -6.47 -0.02 3.27
C LEU A 95 -5.51 1.06 3.77
N GLY A 96 -4.70 0.72 4.79
CA GLY A 96 -3.71 1.65 5.32
C GLY A 96 -2.65 1.99 4.28
N VAL A 97 -2.20 0.98 3.51
CA VAL A 97 -1.24 1.19 2.41
C VAL A 97 -1.75 2.21 1.40
N GLN A 98 -2.98 2.04 0.91
CA GLN A 98 -3.57 2.94 -0.08
C GLN A 98 -3.78 4.35 0.47
N THR A 99 -4.16 4.46 1.75
CA THR A 99 -4.30 5.76 2.40
C THR A 99 -2.95 6.50 2.46
N VAL A 100 -1.88 5.81 2.86
CA VAL A 100 -0.54 6.41 2.87
C VAL A 100 -0.07 6.76 1.45
N ALA A 101 -0.30 5.88 0.47
CA ALA A 101 0.06 6.12 -0.93
C ALA A 101 -0.67 7.33 -1.55
N ASP A 102 -1.86 7.65 -1.07
CA ASP A 102 -2.60 8.84 -1.50
C ASP A 102 -2.10 10.14 -0.84
N LEU A 103 -1.42 10.03 0.29
CA LEU A 103 -0.94 11.17 1.09
C LEU A 103 0.54 11.45 0.90
N ALA A 104 1.34 10.41 0.65
CA ALA A 104 2.79 10.54 0.53
C ALA A 104 3.18 11.24 -0.77
N ALA A 105 4.16 12.15 -0.68
CA ALA A 105 4.76 12.82 -1.83
C ALA A 105 5.73 11.91 -2.62
N VAL A 106 6.22 10.85 -1.99
CA VAL A 106 7.18 9.89 -2.56
C VAL A 106 6.52 8.52 -2.79
N PRO A 107 7.12 7.65 -3.62
CA PRO A 107 6.59 6.32 -3.86
C PRO A 107 6.36 5.54 -2.57
N THR A 108 5.22 4.87 -2.49
CA THR A 108 4.81 4.07 -1.34
C THR A 108 4.75 2.60 -1.72
N PHE A 109 5.35 1.77 -0.88
CA PHE A 109 5.41 0.32 -1.04
C PHE A 109 4.79 -0.38 0.17
N THR A 110 4.24 -1.58 -0.03
CA THR A 110 3.77 -2.42 1.07
C THR A 110 4.72 -3.58 1.33
N ALA A 111 5.07 -3.77 2.61
CA ALA A 111 5.82 -4.94 3.06
C ALA A 111 4.91 -6.15 3.37
N THR A 112 3.59 -6.02 3.17
CA THR A 112 2.62 -7.01 3.66
C THR A 112 1.62 -7.45 2.60
N ASN A 113 1.08 -8.66 2.80
CA ASN A 113 -0.07 -9.21 2.09
C ASN A 113 -1.28 -9.28 3.05
N SER A 114 -2.43 -8.75 2.64
CA SER A 114 -3.67 -8.79 3.44
C SER A 114 -4.39 -10.12 3.24
N LEU A 115 -4.60 -10.87 4.33
CA LEU A 115 -5.23 -12.19 4.31
C LEU A 115 -6.72 -12.15 4.63
N ASN A 116 -7.10 -11.29 5.53
CA ASN A 116 -8.49 -11.13 5.95
C ASN A 116 -8.77 -9.67 6.30
N TYR A 117 -10.02 -9.29 6.22
CA TYR A 117 -10.45 -7.93 6.30
C TYR A 117 -11.88 -7.88 6.89
N VAL A 118 -11.96 -8.01 8.19
CA VAL A 118 -13.19 -7.97 8.94
C VAL A 118 -13.04 -6.97 10.08
N GLY A 119 -13.99 -6.08 10.20
CA GLY A 119 -14.00 -5.09 11.26
C GLY A 119 -13.33 -3.77 10.88
N HIS A 120 -14.16 -2.82 10.54
CA HIS A 120 -13.77 -1.43 10.30
C HIS A 120 -13.97 -0.64 11.57
N HIS A 121 -13.06 -0.76 12.51
CA HIS A 121 -13.15 0.03 13.73
C HIS A 121 -12.93 1.51 13.41
N GLY A 122 -14.01 2.26 13.31
CA GLY A 122 -14.01 3.71 13.20
C GLY A 122 -14.08 4.29 11.78
N MET A 123 -14.37 3.49 10.77
CA MET A 123 -14.60 4.02 9.41
C MET A 123 -15.98 3.68 8.87
N ALA A 124 -16.72 4.69 8.44
CA ALA A 124 -17.77 4.50 7.46
C ALA A 124 -17.09 4.21 6.11
N LEU A 125 -17.02 2.96 5.71
CA LEU A 125 -16.53 2.61 4.38
C LEU A 125 -17.59 2.96 3.35
N THR A 126 -17.49 4.14 2.82
CA THR A 126 -18.25 4.55 1.64
C THR A 126 -17.71 3.87 0.37
N LYS A 127 -16.47 3.38 0.41
CA LYS A 127 -15.82 2.68 -0.70
C LYS A 127 -14.87 1.60 -0.18
N LYS A 128 -15.12 0.36 -0.61
CA LYS A 128 -14.19 -0.75 -0.37
C LYS A 128 -12.98 -0.57 -1.30
N THR A 129 -11.78 -0.51 -0.75
CA THR A 129 -10.55 -0.29 -1.52
C THR A 129 -9.56 -1.45 -1.46
N CYS A 130 -9.79 -2.48 -0.63
CA CYS A 130 -8.98 -3.68 -0.52
C CYS A 130 -9.84 -4.94 -0.56
N GLY A 131 -9.42 -5.94 -1.31
CA GLY A 131 -10.09 -7.24 -1.44
C GLY A 131 -9.57 -8.33 -0.50
N ALA A 132 -8.51 -8.08 0.27
CA ALA A 132 -7.83 -9.08 1.10
C ALA A 132 -7.51 -10.38 0.33
N CYS A 133 -6.90 -10.24 -0.84
CA CYS A 133 -6.67 -11.34 -1.77
C CYS A 133 -5.38 -12.14 -1.49
N ALA A 134 -4.72 -11.88 -0.37
CA ALA A 134 -3.45 -12.50 0.05
C ALA A 134 -2.26 -12.29 -0.91
N GLN A 135 -2.45 -11.57 -2.01
CA GLN A 135 -1.41 -11.22 -2.97
C GLN A 135 -1.53 -9.73 -3.30
N CYS A 136 -0.67 -8.91 -2.72
CA CYS A 136 -0.81 -7.46 -2.80
C CYS A 136 -0.11 -6.90 -4.04
N TYR A 137 -0.88 -6.33 -4.96
CA TYR A 137 -0.39 -5.70 -6.20
C TYR A 137 0.03 -4.23 -6.03
N LEU A 138 -0.15 -3.64 -4.86
CA LEU A 138 0.03 -2.20 -4.65
C LEU A 138 1.44 -1.70 -4.96
N ASN A 139 2.46 -2.56 -4.82
CA ASN A 139 3.84 -2.21 -5.18
C ASN A 139 3.98 -1.93 -6.68
N ALA A 140 3.36 -2.74 -7.51
CA ALA A 140 3.40 -2.63 -8.96
C ALA A 140 2.47 -1.53 -9.53
N THR A 141 1.50 -1.10 -8.76
CA THR A 141 0.41 -0.22 -9.23
C THR A 141 0.42 1.16 -8.58
N GLY A 142 1.54 1.54 -7.95
CA GLY A 142 1.68 2.84 -7.31
C GLY A 142 0.68 3.09 -6.18
N GLY A 143 0.25 2.02 -5.49
CA GLY A 143 -0.66 2.12 -4.36
C GLY A 143 -2.16 2.13 -4.73
N ILE A 144 -2.54 1.81 -5.97
CA ILE A 144 -3.94 1.69 -6.41
C ILE A 144 -4.28 0.21 -6.63
N CYS A 145 -5.30 -0.31 -5.94
CA CYS A 145 -5.66 -1.74 -6.03
C CYS A 145 -6.43 -2.07 -7.33
N PRO A 146 -5.85 -2.83 -8.28
CA PRO A 146 -6.54 -3.16 -9.52
C PRO A 146 -7.70 -4.14 -9.29
N ILE A 147 -7.61 -5.02 -8.28
CA ILE A 147 -8.65 -6.01 -7.95
C ILE A 147 -9.98 -5.31 -7.61
N VAL A 148 -9.92 -4.20 -6.88
CA VAL A 148 -11.12 -3.50 -6.41
C VAL A 148 -11.48 -2.31 -7.30
N ASP A 149 -10.47 -1.60 -7.79
CA ASP A 149 -10.70 -0.38 -8.58
C ASP A 149 -11.06 -0.68 -10.05
N CYS A 150 -10.53 -1.75 -10.65
CA CYS A 150 -10.94 -2.17 -11.98
C CYS A 150 -12.27 -2.94 -11.92
N SER A 151 -13.26 -2.55 -12.71
CA SER A 151 -14.56 -3.23 -12.74
C SER A 151 -14.48 -4.68 -13.24
N LYS A 152 -13.40 -5.03 -13.94
CA LYS A 152 -13.10 -6.39 -14.40
C LYS A 152 -12.04 -7.08 -13.53
N SER A 153 -11.55 -6.44 -12.47
CA SER A 153 -10.49 -6.93 -11.59
C SER A 153 -9.23 -7.40 -12.34
N LEU A 154 -8.90 -6.76 -13.47
CA LEU A 154 -7.72 -7.09 -14.25
C LEU A 154 -6.45 -6.68 -13.51
N VAL A 155 -5.44 -7.54 -13.49
CA VAL A 155 -4.17 -7.31 -12.80
C VAL A 155 -3.00 -7.00 -13.75
N ASN A 156 -3.14 -7.26 -15.04
CA ASN A 156 -2.07 -7.18 -16.04
C ASN A 156 -2.25 -6.03 -17.04
N GLY A 157 -2.95 -4.95 -16.66
CA GLY A 157 -3.10 -3.79 -17.54
C GLY A 157 -4.52 -3.53 -18.00
N GLN A 158 -4.66 -2.57 -18.90
CA GLN A 158 -5.94 -2.13 -19.45
C GLN A 158 -6.62 -3.19 -20.31
N CYS A 159 -7.95 -3.20 -20.26
CA CYS A 159 -8.76 -4.04 -21.16
C CYS A 159 -8.90 -3.49 -22.59
N GLY A 160 -8.41 -2.28 -22.87
CA GLY A 160 -8.56 -1.60 -24.15
C GLY A 160 -9.93 -0.95 -24.39
N GLY A 161 -10.88 -1.12 -23.48
CA GLY A 161 -12.25 -0.57 -23.64
C GLY A 161 -12.47 0.79 -22.99
N ALA A 162 -11.49 1.33 -22.29
CA ALA A 162 -11.59 2.66 -21.68
C ALA A 162 -11.71 3.74 -22.76
N LYS A 163 -12.61 4.73 -22.53
CA LYS A 163 -12.78 5.89 -23.41
C LYS A 163 -12.74 7.17 -22.58
N ASN A 164 -11.89 8.11 -22.98
CA ASN A 164 -11.75 9.41 -22.30
C ASN A 164 -11.53 9.28 -20.78
N GLY A 165 -10.69 8.34 -20.36
CA GLY A 165 -10.42 8.07 -18.94
C GLY A 165 -11.51 7.31 -18.19
N LYS A 166 -12.60 6.91 -18.86
CA LYS A 166 -13.74 6.24 -18.24
C LYS A 166 -13.77 4.74 -18.53
N CYS A 167 -14.27 3.99 -17.53
CA CYS A 167 -14.41 2.54 -17.62
C CYS A 167 -15.50 2.15 -18.62
N GLU A 168 -15.24 1.14 -19.48
CA GLU A 168 -16.24 0.67 -20.45
C GLU A 168 -17.45 -0.01 -19.79
N ILE A 169 -17.29 -0.56 -18.57
CA ILE A 169 -18.37 -1.22 -17.83
C ILE A 169 -19.22 -0.21 -17.08
N ASP A 170 -18.61 0.87 -16.59
CA ASP A 170 -19.30 1.94 -15.87
C ASP A 170 -18.74 3.30 -16.33
N PRO A 171 -19.43 3.98 -17.26
CA PRO A 171 -18.98 5.27 -17.78
C PRO A 171 -18.91 6.41 -16.75
N LYS A 172 -19.47 6.22 -15.55
CA LYS A 172 -19.36 7.18 -14.45
C LYS A 172 -18.06 6.99 -13.66
N LYS A 173 -17.44 5.83 -13.78
CA LYS A 173 -16.22 5.44 -13.07
C LYS A 173 -14.99 5.73 -13.92
N ASP A 174 -13.95 6.27 -13.30
CA ASP A 174 -12.64 6.42 -13.95
C ASP A 174 -12.01 5.05 -14.17
N CYS A 175 -11.26 4.90 -15.26
CA CYS A 175 -10.51 3.67 -15.52
C CYS A 175 -9.38 3.53 -14.49
N ALA A 176 -9.40 2.43 -13.74
CA ALA A 176 -8.39 2.15 -12.71
C ALA A 176 -6.98 2.09 -13.31
N TRP A 177 -6.83 1.47 -14.47
CA TRP A 177 -5.53 1.30 -15.11
C TRP A 177 -4.97 2.60 -15.71
N GLU A 178 -5.81 3.51 -16.17
CA GLU A 178 -5.33 4.85 -16.53
C GLU A 178 -4.86 5.64 -15.31
N LYS A 179 -5.57 5.54 -14.19
CA LYS A 179 -5.13 6.15 -12.91
C LYS A 179 -3.81 5.54 -12.42
N ILE A 180 -3.65 4.21 -12.52
CA ILE A 180 -2.42 3.51 -12.19
C ILE A 180 -1.27 4.01 -13.06
N TYR A 181 -1.46 4.06 -14.37
CA TYR A 181 -0.46 4.55 -15.32
C TYR A 181 -0.02 5.98 -15.00
N GLN A 182 -0.98 6.89 -14.82
CA GLN A 182 -0.70 8.29 -14.47
C GLN A 182 0.05 8.42 -13.12
N ARG A 183 -0.26 7.56 -12.15
CA ARG A 183 0.44 7.52 -10.87
C ARG A 183 1.89 7.06 -11.04
N LEU A 184 2.11 6.00 -11.79
CA LEU A 184 3.45 5.46 -12.07
C LEU A 184 4.29 6.43 -12.92
N GLU A 185 3.67 7.12 -13.87
CA GLU A 185 4.31 8.15 -14.67
C GLU A 185 4.82 9.31 -13.79
N LYS A 186 3.98 9.83 -12.89
CA LYS A 186 4.37 10.85 -11.92
C LYS A 186 5.51 10.41 -10.98
N GLN A 187 5.62 9.12 -10.72
CA GLN A 187 6.66 8.51 -9.90
C GLN A 187 7.92 8.12 -10.70
N GLY A 188 7.95 8.30 -12.02
CA GLY A 188 9.04 7.85 -12.90
C GLY A 188 9.16 6.32 -13.01
N ARG A 189 8.10 5.56 -12.69
CA ARG A 189 8.10 4.11 -12.52
C ARG A 189 7.38 3.33 -13.64
N THR A 190 7.09 3.94 -14.76
CA THR A 190 6.38 3.29 -15.88
C THR A 190 7.12 2.08 -16.43
N LYS A 191 8.45 2.03 -16.34
CA LYS A 191 9.26 0.88 -16.77
C LYS A 191 9.00 -0.37 -15.93
N GLU A 192 8.75 -0.22 -14.63
CA GLU A 192 8.45 -1.34 -13.73
C GLU A 192 7.14 -2.05 -14.12
N PHE A 193 6.21 -1.32 -14.71
CA PHE A 193 4.94 -1.84 -15.19
C PHE A 193 5.07 -2.70 -16.46
N LEU A 194 6.01 -2.37 -17.35
CA LEU A 194 6.18 -3.05 -18.64
C LEU A 194 6.93 -4.39 -18.54
N HIS A 195 7.46 -4.72 -17.37
CA HIS A 195 8.31 -5.91 -17.13
C HIS A 195 7.66 -6.94 -16.19
N GLN A 196 6.34 -6.88 -15.98
CA GLN A 196 5.61 -7.86 -15.17
C GLN A 196 4.93 -8.94 -16.01
#